data_e58f9130c8ca18cbeb80906704c58570
#
_entry.id   e58f9130c8ca18cbeb80906704c58570
#
_cell.length_a   1.000
_cell.length_b   1.000
_cell.length_c   1.000
_cell.angle_alpha   90.00
_cell.angle_beta   90.00
_cell.angle_gamma   90.00
#
_symmetry.space_group_name_H-M   'P 1'
#
loop_
_entity.id
_entity.type
_entity.pdbx_description
1 polymer ?
#
loop_
_entity_poly.entity_id
_entity_poly.type
_entity_poly.pdbx_seq_one_letter_code
_entity_poly.pdbx_strand_id
1 'polypeptide(L)'
;VEVGLPGEAKAGDTLKVSGQADRVLTDADISAGKVGYEFDRPADGDKLTVTATIVDAAGNESQPGSDSATMGDTTATGAPTVVITEDINNDGTIDRTEINGKVNVEVGLPSEAKAGDTLKVSGQADRVLTDADISAGKVGYEFDRPADGDKLTVTATIVDAAGNESQPGSDSATMGDTTATGAPTVVITEDINNDGTIDRTEINGKVNVEVGLP
;
A
#
# COMPACT_ATOMS: atom_id res chain seq x y z
N VAL A 1 -23.33 18.93 16.01
CA VAL A 1 -24.43 18.51 16.92
C VAL A 1 -25.59 19.46 16.80
N GLU A 2 -26.82 18.96 16.74
CA GLU A 2 -28.02 19.77 16.82
C GLU A 2 -28.76 19.45 18.13
N VAL A 3 -29.13 20.52 18.85
CA VAL A 3 -29.94 20.41 20.07
C VAL A 3 -31.36 20.89 19.74
N GLY A 4 -32.31 19.97 19.75
CA GLY A 4 -33.72 20.27 19.54
C GLY A 4 -34.31 20.98 20.77
N LEU A 5 -35.13 21.99 20.54
CA LEU A 5 -35.80 22.75 21.60
C LEU A 5 -37.23 22.20 21.85
N PRO A 6 -37.61 21.94 23.11
CA PRO A 6 -38.98 21.52 23.40
C PRO A 6 -39.99 22.67 23.15
N GLY A 7 -41.27 22.31 22.93
CA GLY A 7 -42.28 23.32 22.61
C GLY A 7 -42.57 24.36 23.70
N GLU A 8 -42.16 24.11 24.94
CA GLU A 8 -42.26 24.99 26.08
C GLU A 8 -41.12 26.03 26.19
N ALA A 9 -40.00 25.80 25.44
CA ALA A 9 -38.88 26.72 25.44
C ALA A 9 -39.25 28.09 24.89
N LYS A 10 -38.71 29.15 25.46
CA LYS A 10 -39.01 30.53 25.12
C LYS A 10 -37.76 31.36 24.90
N ALA A 11 -37.87 32.42 24.12
CA ALA A 11 -36.82 33.44 24.07
C ALA A 11 -36.55 33.99 25.47
N GLY A 12 -35.28 34.08 25.83
CA GLY A 12 -34.83 34.50 27.18
C GLY A 12 -34.46 33.31 28.10
N ASP A 13 -34.88 32.07 27.80
CA ASP A 13 -34.39 30.88 28.50
C ASP A 13 -32.92 30.65 28.17
N THR A 14 -32.19 29.98 29.06
CA THR A 14 -30.76 29.67 28.88
C THR A 14 -30.55 28.22 28.54
N LEU A 15 -30.04 27.94 27.32
CA LEU A 15 -29.58 26.59 26.89
C LEU A 15 -28.17 26.38 27.37
N LYS A 16 -27.94 25.32 28.14
CA LYS A 16 -26.64 24.84 28.58
C LYS A 16 -26.29 23.55 27.86
N VAL A 17 -25.15 23.53 27.19
CA VAL A 17 -24.66 22.35 26.47
C VAL A 17 -23.26 21.99 26.98
N SER A 18 -23.04 20.73 27.28
CA SER A 18 -21.73 20.28 27.83
C SER A 18 -20.60 20.68 26.87
N GLY A 19 -19.53 21.30 27.44
CA GLY A 19 -18.36 21.74 26.69
C GLY A 19 -18.58 23.02 25.85
N GLN A 20 -19.75 23.67 25.92
CA GLN A 20 -20.06 24.92 25.24
C GLN A 20 -20.40 26.01 26.22
N ALA A 21 -20.32 27.27 25.78
CA ALA A 21 -20.78 28.40 26.58
C ALA A 21 -22.31 28.42 26.66
N ASP A 22 -22.85 28.87 27.81
CA ASP A 22 -24.28 29.04 27.99
C ASP A 22 -24.84 30.01 26.94
N ARG A 23 -25.98 29.67 26.35
CA ARG A 23 -26.64 30.45 25.31
C ARG A 23 -28.04 30.88 25.74
N VAL A 24 -28.28 32.19 25.79
CA VAL A 24 -29.63 32.73 25.91
C VAL A 24 -30.37 32.54 24.58
N LEU A 25 -31.51 31.83 24.60
CA LEU A 25 -32.31 31.56 23.42
C LEU A 25 -32.95 32.83 22.88
N THR A 26 -32.95 32.94 21.57
CA THR A 26 -33.57 34.07 20.83
C THR A 26 -34.89 33.63 20.16
N ASP A 27 -35.70 34.58 19.72
CA ASP A 27 -36.92 34.29 18.93
C ASP A 27 -36.57 33.50 17.66
N ALA A 28 -35.38 33.70 17.07
CA ALA A 28 -34.92 32.97 15.92
C ALA A 28 -34.65 31.49 16.25
N ASP A 29 -34.03 31.19 17.42
CA ASP A 29 -33.78 29.84 17.88
C ASP A 29 -35.09 29.09 18.14
N ILE A 30 -36.06 29.77 18.78
CA ILE A 30 -37.38 29.20 19.04
C ILE A 30 -38.12 28.94 17.73
N SER A 31 -38.07 29.88 16.78
CA SER A 31 -38.68 29.68 15.46
C SER A 31 -38.03 28.53 14.65
N ALA A 32 -36.70 28.36 14.80
CA ALA A 32 -35.96 27.26 14.18
C ALA A 32 -36.20 25.90 14.86
N GLY A 33 -36.63 25.89 16.13
CA GLY A 33 -36.85 24.72 16.95
C GLY A 33 -35.58 23.93 17.31
N LYS A 34 -34.39 24.50 17.04
CA LYS A 34 -33.10 23.87 17.28
C LYS A 34 -31.96 24.86 17.32
N VAL A 35 -30.83 24.44 17.96
CA VAL A 35 -29.57 25.19 17.99
C VAL A 35 -28.44 24.24 17.56
N GLY A 36 -27.60 24.70 16.63
CA GLY A 36 -26.42 23.96 16.17
C GLY A 36 -25.17 24.29 16.99
N TYR A 37 -24.33 23.29 17.23
CA TYR A 37 -23.02 23.40 17.88
C TYR A 37 -21.97 22.59 17.12
N GLU A 38 -20.73 23.08 17.12
CA GLU A 38 -19.56 22.39 16.62
C GLU A 38 -18.71 21.91 17.80
N PHE A 39 -18.19 20.71 17.71
CA PHE A 39 -17.28 20.11 18.66
C PHE A 39 -16.03 19.66 17.93
N ASP A 40 -14.89 19.74 18.61
CA ASP A 40 -13.66 19.12 18.08
C ASP A 40 -13.86 17.63 17.87
N ARG A 41 -13.28 17.11 16.80
CA ARG A 41 -13.35 15.68 16.51
C ARG A 41 -12.56 14.91 17.59
N PRO A 42 -13.18 13.94 18.28
CA PRO A 42 -12.45 13.04 19.17
C PRO A 42 -11.43 12.18 18.41
N ALA A 43 -10.48 11.61 19.12
CA ALA A 43 -9.59 10.60 18.56
C ALA A 43 -10.36 9.34 18.13
N ASP A 44 -9.76 8.57 17.22
CA ASP A 44 -10.32 7.30 16.77
C ASP A 44 -10.55 6.36 17.96
N GLY A 45 -11.74 5.77 18.04
CA GLY A 45 -12.19 4.94 19.16
C GLY A 45 -12.77 5.71 20.35
N ASP A 46 -12.58 7.02 20.43
CA ASP A 46 -13.13 7.85 21.52
C ASP A 46 -14.61 8.12 21.33
N LYS A 47 -15.30 8.26 22.46
CA LYS A 47 -16.74 8.53 22.51
C LYS A 47 -17.00 10.01 22.81
N LEU A 48 -17.68 10.69 21.88
CA LEU A 48 -18.29 12.00 22.16
C LEU A 48 -19.64 11.77 22.84
N THR A 49 -19.85 12.40 24.00
CA THR A 49 -21.15 12.45 24.68
C THR A 49 -21.51 13.91 24.89
N VAL A 50 -22.68 14.32 24.43
CA VAL A 50 -23.19 15.68 24.59
C VAL A 50 -24.48 15.62 25.40
N THR A 51 -24.56 16.49 26.42
CA THR A 51 -25.74 16.67 27.24
C THR A 51 -26.22 18.13 27.16
N ALA A 52 -27.50 18.34 27.22
CA ALA A 52 -28.10 19.68 27.19
C ALA A 52 -29.24 19.78 28.20
N THR A 53 -29.32 20.96 28.88
CA THR A 53 -30.44 21.37 29.73
C THR A 53 -30.90 22.79 29.35
N ILE A 54 -32.12 23.12 29.68
CA ILE A 54 -32.67 24.48 29.54
C ILE A 54 -33.04 25.00 30.91
N VAL A 55 -32.62 26.24 31.22
CA VAL A 55 -33.01 26.94 32.44
C VAL A 55 -33.97 28.08 32.05
N ASP A 56 -35.18 28.07 32.60
CA ASP A 56 -36.17 29.10 32.32
C ASP A 56 -35.83 30.44 33.05
N ALA A 57 -36.57 31.51 32.73
CA ALA A 57 -36.38 32.80 33.34
C ALA A 57 -36.63 32.85 34.87
N ALA A 58 -37.31 31.82 35.43
CA ALA A 58 -37.54 31.69 36.87
C ALA A 58 -36.42 30.89 37.57
N GLY A 59 -35.47 30.33 36.80
CA GLY A 59 -34.35 29.51 37.30
C GLY A 59 -34.65 28.01 37.40
N ASN A 60 -35.75 27.53 36.84
CA ASN A 60 -36.04 26.09 36.83
C ASN A 60 -35.24 25.40 35.69
N GLU A 61 -34.50 24.32 36.04
CA GLU A 61 -33.70 23.57 35.11
C GLU A 61 -34.45 22.31 34.64
N SER A 62 -34.42 22.06 33.35
CA SER A 62 -35.03 20.86 32.74
C SER A 62 -34.25 19.60 33.09
N GLN A 63 -34.88 18.41 32.87
CA GLN A 63 -34.11 17.16 32.81
C GLN A 63 -33.16 17.22 31.60
N PRO A 64 -31.96 16.59 31.71
CA PRO A 64 -30.99 16.60 30.62
C PRO A 64 -31.43 15.72 29.45
N GLY A 65 -31.32 16.27 28.23
CA GLY A 65 -31.24 15.48 27.00
C GLY A 65 -29.79 15.05 26.77
N SER A 66 -29.57 13.89 26.16
CA SER A 66 -28.21 13.44 25.83
C SER A 66 -28.16 12.59 24.57
N ASP A 67 -27.04 12.68 23.85
CA ASP A 67 -26.70 11.79 22.74
C ASP A 67 -25.22 11.51 22.75
N SER A 68 -24.81 10.39 22.13
CA SER A 68 -23.41 10.02 22.07
C SER A 68 -23.07 9.18 20.84
N ALA A 69 -21.89 9.43 20.27
CA ALA A 69 -21.34 8.66 19.17
C ALA A 69 -19.87 8.32 19.43
N THR A 70 -19.43 7.14 18.98
CA THR A 70 -18.01 6.75 19.02
C THR A 70 -17.38 7.04 17.67
N MET A 71 -16.21 7.66 17.67
CA MET A 71 -15.44 7.90 16.46
C MET A 71 -14.90 6.56 15.94
N GLY A 72 -15.20 6.26 14.68
CA GLY A 72 -14.60 5.11 14.00
C GLY A 72 -13.12 5.33 13.72
N ASP A 73 -12.41 4.25 13.42
CA ASP A 73 -11.03 4.32 12.94
C ASP A 73 -11.00 4.97 11.55
N THR A 74 -10.23 6.01 11.40
CA THR A 74 -10.06 6.77 10.14
C THR A 74 -8.59 6.93 9.77
N THR A 75 -7.70 6.25 10.51
CA THR A 75 -6.26 6.35 10.36
C THR A 75 -5.73 5.11 9.64
N ALA A 76 -5.22 5.29 8.43
CA ALA A 76 -4.59 4.20 7.69
C ALA A 76 -3.31 3.73 8.37
N THR A 77 -2.96 2.45 8.18
CA THR A 77 -1.64 1.90 8.55
C THR A 77 -0.52 2.61 7.80
N GLY A 78 0.72 2.50 8.30
CA GLY A 78 1.91 2.94 7.58
C GLY A 78 2.07 2.25 6.22
N ALA A 79 2.83 2.86 5.30
CA ALA A 79 3.13 2.24 4.01
C ALA A 79 3.97 0.96 4.21
N PRO A 80 3.65 -0.14 3.50
CA PRO A 80 4.53 -1.31 3.45
C PRO A 80 5.83 -0.97 2.70
N THR A 81 6.90 -1.70 2.98
CA THR A 81 8.12 -1.66 2.16
C THR A 81 8.06 -2.76 1.11
N VAL A 82 8.64 -2.52 -0.07
CA VAL A 82 8.75 -3.52 -1.14
C VAL A 82 10.22 -3.65 -1.50
N VAL A 83 10.70 -4.88 -1.61
CA VAL A 83 12.10 -5.17 -2.00
C VAL A 83 12.12 -6.32 -3.00
N ILE A 84 12.69 -6.09 -4.17
CA ILE A 84 13.02 -7.13 -5.15
C ILE A 84 14.33 -7.77 -4.71
N THR A 85 14.29 -9.03 -4.23
CA THR A 85 15.42 -9.66 -3.55
C THR A 85 16.50 -10.17 -4.50
N GLU A 86 16.21 -10.31 -5.78
CA GLU A 86 17.17 -10.66 -6.81
C GLU A 86 18.08 -9.51 -7.23
N ASP A 87 17.67 -8.26 -7.05
CA ASP A 87 18.55 -7.10 -7.16
C ASP A 87 19.41 -6.99 -5.89
N ILE A 88 20.41 -7.87 -5.77
CA ILE A 88 21.19 -8.08 -4.53
C ILE A 88 22.03 -6.85 -4.19
N ASN A 89 22.57 -6.20 -5.20
CA ASN A 89 23.42 -5.02 -5.06
C ASN A 89 22.59 -3.72 -5.03
N ASN A 90 21.27 -3.80 -5.29
CA ASN A 90 20.29 -2.72 -5.33
C ASN A 90 20.70 -1.59 -6.30
N ASP A 91 21.19 -1.97 -7.49
CA ASP A 91 21.56 -1.02 -8.54
C ASP A 91 20.41 -0.76 -9.56
N GLY A 92 19.27 -1.43 -9.38
CA GLY A 92 18.08 -1.34 -10.21
C GLY A 92 18.13 -2.24 -11.45
N THR A 93 19.09 -3.19 -11.49
CA THR A 93 19.24 -4.16 -12.58
C THR A 93 19.42 -5.57 -12.00
N ILE A 94 18.60 -6.50 -12.42
CA ILE A 94 18.77 -7.92 -12.08
C ILE A 94 19.63 -8.54 -13.16
N ASP A 95 20.91 -8.75 -12.89
CA ASP A 95 21.83 -9.30 -13.85
C ASP A 95 21.84 -10.85 -13.86
N ARG A 96 22.62 -11.43 -14.78
CA ARG A 96 22.72 -12.88 -14.94
C ARG A 96 23.25 -13.60 -13.70
N THR A 97 23.99 -12.96 -12.83
CA THR A 97 24.56 -13.57 -11.62
C THR A 97 23.60 -13.52 -10.44
N GLU A 98 22.58 -12.71 -10.52
CA GLU A 98 21.59 -12.46 -9.47
C GLU A 98 20.31 -13.27 -9.67
N ILE A 99 19.89 -13.53 -10.93
CA ILE A 99 18.65 -14.24 -11.23
C ILE A 99 18.83 -15.77 -11.25
N ASN A 100 17.96 -16.46 -10.55
CA ASN A 100 17.86 -17.92 -10.58
C ASN A 100 16.40 -18.38 -10.62
N GLY A 101 15.76 -18.22 -11.78
CA GLY A 101 14.38 -18.63 -11.98
C GLY A 101 13.40 -17.46 -11.92
N LYS A 102 12.47 -17.47 -10.98
CA LYS A 102 11.49 -16.40 -10.75
C LYS A 102 12.13 -15.23 -10.01
N VAL A 103 11.46 -14.08 -10.07
CA VAL A 103 11.84 -12.91 -9.28
C VAL A 103 11.08 -12.94 -7.95
N ASN A 104 11.82 -13.01 -6.84
CA ASN A 104 11.24 -12.97 -5.51
C ASN A 104 11.13 -11.52 -5.03
N VAL A 105 10.01 -11.23 -4.36
CA VAL A 105 9.72 -9.92 -3.78
C VAL A 105 9.33 -10.10 -2.34
N GLU A 106 9.93 -9.33 -1.48
CA GLU A 106 9.61 -9.28 -0.06
C GLU A 106 8.85 -8.00 0.25
N VAL A 107 7.66 -8.11 0.83
CA VAL A 107 6.86 -6.98 1.30
C VAL A 107 6.94 -6.92 2.81
N GLY A 108 7.66 -5.93 3.34
CA GLY A 108 7.77 -5.68 4.77
C GLY A 108 6.52 -4.97 5.30
N LEU A 109 6.02 -5.44 6.44
CA LEU A 109 4.82 -4.91 7.07
C LEU A 109 5.18 -3.81 8.09
N PRO A 110 4.48 -2.67 8.10
CA PRO A 110 4.66 -1.65 9.13
C PRO A 110 4.17 -2.15 10.49
N SER A 111 4.66 -1.54 11.57
CA SER A 111 4.34 -1.95 12.96
C SER A 111 2.86 -1.85 13.32
N GLU A 112 2.11 -1.01 12.61
CA GLU A 112 0.68 -0.79 12.82
C GLU A 112 -0.19 -1.86 12.14
N ALA A 113 0.37 -2.64 11.21
CA ALA A 113 -0.36 -3.71 10.53
C ALA A 113 -0.81 -4.80 11.50
N LYS A 114 -2.00 -5.32 11.30
CA LYS A 114 -2.66 -6.31 12.17
C LYS A 114 -3.15 -7.51 11.37
N ALA A 115 -3.33 -8.63 12.06
CA ALA A 115 -4.06 -9.75 11.48
C ALA A 115 -5.50 -9.32 11.16
N GLY A 116 -5.96 -9.67 9.97
CA GLY A 116 -7.25 -9.24 9.43
C GLY A 116 -7.18 -8.06 8.45
N ASP A 117 -6.09 -7.30 8.43
CA ASP A 117 -5.84 -6.30 7.38
C ASP A 117 -5.62 -6.98 6.03
N THR A 118 -5.86 -6.27 4.95
CA THR A 118 -5.70 -6.80 3.59
C THR A 118 -4.48 -6.19 2.91
N LEU A 119 -3.48 -7.01 2.63
CA LEU A 119 -2.32 -6.64 1.81
C LEU A 119 -2.67 -6.81 0.33
N LYS A 120 -2.52 -5.73 -0.45
CA LYS A 120 -2.68 -5.70 -1.90
C LYS A 120 -1.32 -5.51 -2.55
N VAL A 121 -0.95 -6.40 -3.45
CA VAL A 121 0.32 -6.34 -4.20
C VAL A 121 -0.01 -6.40 -5.69
N SER A 122 0.58 -5.49 -6.47
CA SER A 122 0.35 -5.44 -7.92
C SER A 122 0.66 -6.79 -8.58
N GLY A 123 -0.26 -7.27 -9.42
CA GLY A 123 -0.10 -8.56 -10.11
C GLY A 123 -0.31 -9.81 -9.24
N GLN A 124 -0.68 -9.66 -7.98
CA GLN A 124 -0.98 -10.76 -7.07
C GLN A 124 -2.43 -10.68 -6.56
N ALA A 125 -2.95 -11.78 -6.04
CA ALA A 125 -4.25 -11.78 -5.36
C ALA A 125 -4.15 -11.07 -4.00
N ASP A 126 -5.21 -10.37 -3.61
CA ASP A 126 -5.32 -9.76 -2.29
C ASP A 126 -5.13 -10.82 -1.19
N ARG A 127 -4.36 -10.47 -0.16
CA ARG A 127 -4.05 -11.35 0.97
C ARG A 127 -4.53 -10.75 2.28
N VAL A 128 -5.40 -11.47 2.98
CA VAL A 128 -5.71 -11.15 4.38
C VAL A 128 -4.52 -11.57 5.24
N LEU A 129 -3.96 -10.63 6.00
CA LEU A 129 -2.82 -10.87 6.88
C LEU A 129 -3.21 -11.76 8.05
N THR A 130 -2.33 -12.68 8.40
CA THR A 130 -2.48 -13.61 9.51
C THR A 130 -1.54 -13.23 10.66
N ASP A 131 -1.77 -13.79 11.86
CA ASP A 131 -0.84 -13.62 13.00
C ASP A 131 0.59 -14.09 12.66
N ALA A 132 0.72 -15.09 11.78
CA ALA A 132 2.01 -15.58 11.31
C ALA A 132 2.73 -14.52 10.44
N ASP A 133 1.99 -13.84 9.54
CA ASP A 133 2.54 -12.77 8.72
C ASP A 133 3.00 -11.59 9.58
N ILE A 134 2.18 -11.19 10.56
CA ILE A 134 2.52 -10.12 11.49
C ILE A 134 3.76 -10.49 12.31
N SER A 135 3.83 -11.73 12.82
CA SER A 135 4.99 -12.21 13.59
C SER A 135 6.27 -12.27 12.74
N ALA A 136 6.14 -12.61 11.44
CA ALA A 136 7.25 -12.59 10.49
C ALA A 136 7.67 -11.17 10.08
N GLY A 137 6.78 -10.18 10.22
CA GLY A 137 6.99 -8.80 9.81
C GLY A 137 7.07 -8.60 8.29
N LYS A 138 6.78 -9.63 7.49
CA LYS A 138 6.90 -9.63 6.04
C LYS A 138 6.10 -10.73 5.37
N VAL A 139 5.81 -10.53 4.06
CA VAL A 139 5.19 -11.52 3.18
C VAL A 139 6.02 -11.64 1.90
N GLY A 140 6.34 -12.87 1.48
CA GLY A 140 7.07 -13.16 0.25
C GLY A 140 6.12 -13.43 -0.92
N TYR A 141 6.52 -12.98 -2.12
CA TYR A 141 5.84 -13.21 -3.39
C TYR A 141 6.84 -13.64 -4.47
N GLU A 142 6.36 -14.41 -5.43
CA GLU A 142 7.11 -14.78 -6.62
C GLU A 142 6.45 -14.16 -7.86
N PHE A 143 7.26 -13.55 -8.71
CA PHE A 143 6.86 -13.02 -10.01
C PHE A 143 7.55 -13.78 -11.13
N ASP A 144 6.87 -13.90 -12.28
CA ASP A 144 7.51 -14.42 -13.46
C ASP A 144 8.65 -13.48 -13.88
N ARG A 145 9.75 -14.07 -14.32
CA ARG A 145 10.89 -13.30 -14.81
C ARG A 145 10.48 -12.49 -16.04
N PRO A 146 10.70 -11.16 -16.07
CA PRO A 146 10.54 -10.34 -17.27
C PRO A 146 11.49 -10.76 -18.40
N ALA A 147 11.21 -10.36 -19.64
CA ALA A 147 12.17 -10.49 -20.73
C ALA A 147 13.39 -9.58 -20.50
N ASP A 148 14.52 -9.95 -21.12
CA ASP A 148 15.75 -9.15 -21.05
C ASP A 148 15.47 -7.71 -21.53
N GLY A 149 15.86 -6.73 -20.73
CA GLY A 149 15.58 -5.30 -20.93
C GLY A 149 14.24 -4.80 -20.40
N ASP A 150 13.32 -5.68 -20.00
CA ASP A 150 12.04 -5.27 -19.43
C ASP A 150 12.17 -4.91 -17.94
N LYS A 151 11.34 -3.97 -17.50
CA LYS A 151 11.30 -3.49 -16.12
C LYS A 151 10.16 -4.15 -15.34
N LEU A 152 10.46 -4.76 -14.21
CA LEU A 152 9.49 -5.13 -13.19
C LEU A 152 9.31 -3.96 -12.22
N THR A 153 8.07 -3.57 -11.96
CA THR A 153 7.71 -2.63 -10.90
C THR A 153 6.64 -3.28 -10.04
N VAL A 154 6.89 -3.36 -8.75
CA VAL A 154 5.95 -3.91 -7.77
C VAL A 154 5.55 -2.83 -6.79
N THR A 155 4.24 -2.71 -6.57
CA THR A 155 3.65 -1.78 -5.58
C THR A 155 2.81 -2.58 -4.60
N ALA A 156 2.77 -2.10 -3.36
CA ALA A 156 1.97 -2.71 -2.31
C ALA A 156 1.25 -1.65 -1.47
N THR A 157 0.01 -1.94 -1.04
CA THR A 157 -0.75 -1.15 -0.07
C THR A 157 -1.37 -2.09 0.96
N ILE A 158 -1.74 -1.55 2.12
CA ILE A 158 -2.47 -2.27 3.17
C ILE A 158 -3.80 -1.54 3.40
N VAL A 159 -4.89 -2.29 3.44
CA VAL A 159 -6.22 -1.82 3.82
C VAL A 159 -6.53 -2.41 5.18
N ASP A 160 -6.78 -1.57 6.18
CA ASP A 160 -7.15 -2.01 7.53
C ASP A 160 -8.60 -2.53 7.61
N ALA A 161 -8.97 -3.04 8.78
CA ALA A 161 -10.32 -3.57 9.01
C ALA A 161 -11.42 -2.50 8.95
N ALA A 162 -11.09 -1.22 9.08
CA ALA A 162 -12.03 -0.08 8.96
C ALA A 162 -12.15 0.40 7.50
N GLY A 163 -11.30 -0.09 6.60
CA GLY A 163 -11.29 0.27 5.18
C GLY A 163 -10.34 1.43 4.83
N ASN A 164 -9.47 1.86 5.75
CA ASN A 164 -8.48 2.88 5.45
C ASN A 164 -7.30 2.26 4.70
N GLU A 165 -6.93 2.83 3.55
CA GLU A 165 -5.85 2.36 2.70
C GLU A 165 -4.57 3.16 2.95
N SER A 166 -3.44 2.46 3.11
CA SER A 166 -2.12 3.06 3.32
C SER A 166 -1.60 3.77 2.07
N GLN A 167 -0.58 4.60 2.23
CA GLN A 167 0.25 5.01 1.11
C GLN A 167 0.94 3.79 0.50
N PRO A 168 1.22 3.77 -0.83
CA PRO A 168 1.90 2.66 -1.46
C PRO A 168 3.39 2.62 -1.13
N GLY A 169 3.90 1.43 -0.86
CA GLY A 169 5.31 1.10 -1.01
C GLY A 169 5.58 0.58 -2.42
N SER A 170 6.79 0.77 -2.94
CA SER A 170 7.15 0.29 -4.29
C SER A 170 8.64 0.01 -4.43
N ASP A 171 8.95 -0.93 -5.32
CA ASP A 171 10.30 -1.19 -5.80
C ASP A 171 10.27 -1.57 -7.28
N SER A 172 11.42 -1.41 -7.99
CA SER A 172 11.50 -1.75 -9.40
C SER A 172 12.92 -2.05 -9.84
N ALA A 173 13.09 -3.09 -10.66
CA ALA A 173 14.35 -3.44 -11.28
C ALA A 173 14.16 -3.80 -12.76
N THR A 174 15.20 -3.58 -13.57
CA THR A 174 15.23 -3.93 -14.99
C THR A 174 15.94 -5.26 -15.16
N MET A 175 15.39 -6.18 -15.93
CA MET A 175 16.06 -7.43 -16.27
C MET A 175 17.24 -7.15 -17.20
N GLY A 176 18.44 -7.49 -16.78
CA GLY A 176 19.64 -7.43 -17.59
C GLY A 176 19.62 -8.47 -18.72
N ASP A 177 20.53 -8.32 -19.69
CA ASP A 177 20.73 -9.33 -20.72
C ASP A 177 21.36 -10.59 -20.10
N THR A 178 20.63 -11.67 -20.12
CA THR A 178 21.04 -12.97 -19.59
C THR A 178 21.19 -14.03 -20.68
N THR A 179 20.94 -13.62 -21.93
CA THR A 179 20.97 -14.50 -23.10
C THR A 179 22.39 -14.54 -23.67
N ALA A 180 23.01 -15.70 -23.68
CA ALA A 180 24.31 -15.87 -24.31
C ALA A 180 24.16 -15.75 -25.85
N THR A 181 25.14 -15.10 -26.49
CA THR A 181 25.26 -15.12 -27.95
C THR A 181 25.40 -16.55 -28.46
N GLY A 182 24.96 -16.81 -29.68
CA GLY A 182 25.11 -18.10 -30.33
C GLY A 182 26.57 -18.56 -30.44
N ALA A 183 26.80 -19.85 -30.57
CA ALA A 183 28.15 -20.37 -30.77
C ALA A 183 28.69 -19.95 -32.15
N PRO A 184 29.95 -19.50 -32.23
CA PRO A 184 30.58 -19.27 -33.51
C PRO A 184 30.76 -20.61 -34.26
N THR A 185 30.76 -20.54 -35.58
CA THR A 185 31.16 -21.67 -36.42
C THR A 185 32.65 -21.63 -36.67
N VAL A 186 33.28 -22.82 -36.71
CA VAL A 186 34.71 -22.91 -37.00
C VAL A 186 34.88 -23.91 -38.14
N VAL A 187 35.58 -23.49 -39.19
CA VAL A 187 35.85 -24.32 -40.38
C VAL A 187 37.35 -24.30 -40.68
N ILE A 188 37.96 -25.47 -40.81
CA ILE A 188 39.29 -25.63 -41.33
C ILE A 188 39.19 -25.69 -42.86
N THR A 189 39.68 -24.67 -43.55
CA THR A 189 39.43 -24.50 -45.00
C THR A 189 40.26 -25.40 -45.85
N GLU A 190 41.32 -25.97 -45.32
CA GLU A 190 42.15 -26.94 -46.04
C GLU A 190 41.56 -28.36 -46.05
N ASP A 191 40.67 -28.72 -45.17
CA ASP A 191 39.87 -29.94 -45.26
C ASP A 191 38.71 -29.75 -46.25
N ILE A 192 39.05 -29.73 -47.53
CA ILE A 192 38.14 -29.35 -48.64
C ILE A 192 36.98 -30.33 -48.77
N ASN A 193 37.26 -31.62 -48.56
CA ASN A 193 36.26 -32.68 -48.69
C ASN A 193 35.51 -32.91 -47.35
N ASN A 194 35.96 -32.24 -46.25
CA ASN A 194 35.41 -32.33 -44.90
C ASN A 194 35.32 -33.78 -44.37
N ASP A 195 36.38 -34.58 -44.65
CA ASP A 195 36.49 -35.94 -44.15
C ASP A 195 37.25 -36.04 -42.81
N GLY A 196 37.69 -34.93 -42.28
CA GLY A 196 38.44 -34.81 -41.02
C GLY A 196 39.93 -35.06 -41.13
N THR A 197 40.45 -35.13 -42.38
CA THR A 197 41.87 -35.35 -42.66
C THR A 197 42.35 -34.37 -43.70
N ILE A 198 43.35 -33.57 -43.38
CA ILE A 198 44.03 -32.72 -44.35
C ILE A 198 45.10 -33.53 -45.03
N ASP A 199 44.86 -33.99 -46.25
CA ASP A 199 45.77 -34.83 -46.96
C ASP A 199 46.78 -34.02 -47.84
N ARG A 200 47.64 -34.75 -48.51
CA ARG A 200 48.73 -34.12 -49.33
C ARG A 200 48.20 -33.29 -50.49
N THR A 201 46.97 -33.50 -50.92
CA THR A 201 46.37 -32.74 -52.07
C THR A 201 45.67 -31.50 -51.57
N GLU A 202 45.39 -31.41 -50.31
CA GLU A 202 44.64 -30.31 -49.66
C GLU A 202 45.54 -29.29 -48.97
N ILE A 203 46.67 -29.69 -48.43
CA ILE A 203 47.58 -28.80 -47.74
C ILE A 203 48.46 -27.99 -48.70
N ASN A 204 48.46 -26.67 -48.59
CA ASN A 204 49.32 -25.76 -49.33
C ASN A 204 49.95 -24.69 -48.40
N GLY A 205 50.80 -25.12 -47.54
CA GLY A 205 51.50 -24.23 -46.62
C GLY A 205 50.90 -24.24 -45.21
N LYS A 206 50.27 -23.16 -44.82
CA LYS A 206 49.63 -23.07 -43.50
C LYS A 206 48.18 -23.57 -43.54
N VAL A 207 47.72 -24.12 -42.40
CA VAL A 207 46.29 -24.43 -42.20
C VAL A 207 45.55 -23.17 -41.87
N ASN A 208 44.55 -22.82 -42.63
CA ASN A 208 43.66 -21.67 -42.42
C ASN A 208 42.40 -22.12 -41.71
N VAL A 209 41.93 -21.26 -40.85
CA VAL A 209 40.67 -21.46 -40.10
C VAL A 209 39.78 -20.25 -40.31
N GLU A 210 38.56 -20.49 -40.71
CA GLU A 210 37.52 -19.45 -40.73
C GLU A 210 36.62 -19.60 -39.50
N VAL A 211 36.37 -18.45 -38.87
CA VAL A 211 35.43 -18.35 -37.74
C VAL A 211 34.25 -17.49 -38.18
N GLY A 212 33.09 -18.12 -38.34
CA GLY A 212 31.83 -17.43 -38.62
C GLY A 212 31.20 -16.94 -37.33
N LEU A 213 30.83 -15.67 -37.28
CA LEU A 213 30.10 -15.09 -36.14
C LEU A 213 28.59 -15.44 -36.26
N PRO A 214 27.90 -15.66 -35.12
CA PRO A 214 26.48 -15.95 -35.09
C PRO A 214 25.62 -14.74 -35.46
#